data_1f5e40eb9a4f73a0e7905e7c10e5cc4b
#
_entry.id   1f5e40eb9a4f73a0e7905e7c10e5cc4b
#
_cell.length_a   1.000
_cell.length_b   1.000
_cell.length_c   1.000
_cell.angle_alpha   90.00
_cell.angle_beta   90.00
_cell.angle_gamma   90.00
#
_symmetry.space_group_name_H-M   'P 1'
#
loop_
_entity.id
_entity.type
_entity.pdbx_description
1 polymer ?
#
loop_
_entity_poly.entity_id
_entity_poly.type
_entity_poly.pdbx_seq_one_letter_code
_entity_poly.pdbx_strand_id
1 'polypeptide(L)'
;SAKYEALLSSYLFLREFRQLPRHFAVVDESNNHVFSVVTDNYKLVTNKQAFDAAQRVMQQVFKVIKPQELVCLKVTMPSTRSFCHIDLIHKDADFSPWEKDKWTAFLRITNSYNRTHLLRFELGFCRWICLNGMIFGTKSVEFSYSHNKQGIDKVERFIENIGDIQTLEIELTEKLHQLKRYHVPEEYMLGLACKVFEFNVPAQTD
;
A
#
# COMPACT_ATOMS: atom_id res chain seq x y z
N SER A 1 0.19 14.90 12.72
CA SER A 1 1.30 14.36 13.55
C SER A 1 2.56 15.21 13.38
N ALA A 2 3.28 15.41 14.44
CA ALA A 2 4.54 16.15 14.48
C ALA A 2 5.66 15.32 15.12
N LYS A 3 6.89 15.77 14.96
CA LYS A 3 8.08 15.16 15.54
C LYS A 3 8.59 16.04 16.67
N TYR A 4 8.54 15.55 17.89
CA TYR A 4 8.98 16.24 19.09
C TYR A 4 10.19 15.55 19.72
N GLU A 5 10.94 16.29 20.50
CA GLU A 5 12.04 15.75 21.29
C GLU A 5 11.51 14.71 22.30
N ALA A 6 12.08 13.52 22.28
CA ALA A 6 11.63 12.43 23.14
C ALA A 6 12.22 12.57 24.55
N LEU A 7 11.34 12.69 25.52
CA LEU A 7 11.67 12.58 26.94
C LEU A 7 11.25 11.20 27.44
N LEU A 8 12.21 10.38 27.84
CA LEU A 8 11.93 9.11 28.50
C LEU A 8 12.09 9.24 30.00
N SER A 9 11.04 8.87 30.73
CA SER A 9 11.19 8.61 32.16
C SER A 9 11.68 7.16 32.33
N SER A 10 12.71 6.95 33.13
CA SER A 10 13.14 5.63 33.55
C SER A 10 12.12 5.11 34.58
N TYR A 11 11.15 4.37 34.10
CA TYR A 11 9.87 4.10 34.75
C TYR A 11 9.92 3.25 36.02
N LEU A 12 11.02 2.66 36.37
CA LEU A 12 11.00 1.68 37.45
C LEU A 12 11.88 1.99 38.68
N PHE A 13 12.89 2.86 38.60
CA PHE A 13 13.77 3.07 39.75
C PHE A 13 14.35 4.48 39.95
N LEU A 14 14.24 5.36 38.97
CA LEU A 14 14.75 6.72 39.08
C LEU A 14 13.65 7.69 38.64
N ARG A 15 13.11 8.47 39.53
CA ARG A 15 12.11 9.52 39.24
C ARG A 15 12.68 10.70 38.44
N GLU A 16 13.62 10.43 37.56
CA GLU A 16 14.27 11.44 36.74
C GLU A 16 13.95 11.25 35.28
N PHE A 17 13.49 12.30 34.65
CA PHE A 17 13.34 12.37 33.22
C PHE A 17 14.72 12.59 32.59
N ARG A 18 15.11 11.73 31.65
CA ARG A 18 16.34 11.89 30.88
C ARG A 18 16.02 12.16 29.42
N GLN A 19 16.58 13.22 28.90
CA GLN A 19 16.54 13.49 27.49
C GLN A 19 17.39 12.46 26.73
N LEU A 20 16.83 11.81 25.71
CA LEU A 20 17.58 10.96 24.79
C LEU A 20 18.16 11.81 23.68
N PRO A 21 19.48 11.97 23.61
CA PRO A 21 20.11 12.76 22.54
C PRO A 21 19.75 12.16 21.18
N ARG A 22 19.44 13.04 20.22
CA ARG A 22 19.11 12.69 18.83
C ARG A 22 17.88 11.78 18.66
N HIS A 23 17.00 11.71 19.65
CA HIS A 23 15.73 10.99 19.55
C HIS A 23 14.54 11.95 19.65
N PHE A 24 13.49 11.63 18.90
CA PHE A 24 12.28 12.44 18.80
C PHE A 24 11.05 11.55 18.88
N ALA A 25 10.00 12.02 19.51
CA ALA A 25 8.70 11.38 19.47
C ALA A 25 7.93 11.81 18.21
N VAL A 26 7.28 10.86 17.55
CA VAL A 26 6.25 11.13 16.55
C VAL A 26 4.91 11.11 17.26
N VAL A 27 4.24 12.27 17.29
CA VAL A 27 3.07 12.50 18.13
C VAL A 27 1.87 12.91 17.28
N ASP A 28 0.67 12.44 17.63
CA ASP A 28 -0.58 13.01 17.17
C ASP A 28 -0.91 14.22 18.05
N GLU A 29 -0.82 15.43 17.46
CA GLU A 29 -1.06 16.70 18.17
C GLU A 29 -2.51 16.85 18.66
N SER A 30 -3.45 16.11 18.08
CA SER A 30 -4.87 16.23 18.43
C SER A 30 -5.19 15.59 19.79
N ASN A 31 -4.39 14.59 20.22
CA ASN A 31 -4.66 13.80 21.44
C ASN A 31 -3.38 13.46 22.21
N ASN A 32 -2.24 14.01 21.84
CA ASN A 32 -0.93 13.74 22.42
C ASN A 32 -0.49 12.26 22.39
N HIS A 33 -1.06 11.46 21.49
CA HIS A 33 -0.68 10.07 21.36
C HIS A 33 0.69 9.93 20.70
N VAL A 34 1.59 9.20 21.35
CA VAL A 34 2.95 8.92 20.82
C VAL A 34 2.89 7.68 19.95
N PHE A 35 3.11 7.85 18.65
CA PHE A 35 3.18 6.73 17.70
C PHE A 35 4.48 5.95 17.78
N SER A 36 5.61 6.66 17.91
CA SER A 36 6.95 6.06 17.96
C SER A 36 8.00 7.03 18.47
N VAL A 37 9.14 6.48 18.88
CA VAL A 37 10.37 7.24 19.11
C VAL A 37 11.34 6.92 17.97
N VAL A 38 11.89 7.96 17.36
CA VAL A 38 12.72 7.88 16.16
C VAL A 38 14.00 8.70 16.33
N THR A 39 15.00 8.42 15.51
CA THR A 39 16.24 9.22 15.47
C THR A 39 16.10 10.43 14.54
N ASP A 40 17.07 11.33 14.57
CA ASP A 40 17.18 12.49 13.68
C ASP A 40 17.22 12.12 12.18
N ASN A 41 17.66 10.91 11.83
CA ASN A 41 17.64 10.41 10.45
C ASN A 41 16.24 10.06 9.94
N TYR A 42 15.27 9.91 10.84
CA TYR A 42 13.91 9.61 10.44
C TYR A 42 13.27 10.83 9.79
N LYS A 43 12.72 10.64 8.60
CA LYS A 43 11.93 11.64 7.89
C LYS A 43 10.46 11.30 8.01
N LEU A 44 9.74 12.12 8.76
CA LEU A 44 8.30 11.99 8.88
C LEU A 44 7.64 12.29 7.53
N VAL A 45 6.83 11.34 7.06
CA VAL A 45 5.94 11.51 5.90
C VAL A 45 4.51 11.49 6.41
N THR A 46 3.79 12.57 6.22
CA THR A 46 2.37 12.63 6.57
C THR A 46 1.53 11.87 5.55
N ASN A 47 0.33 11.42 5.93
CA ASN A 47 -0.59 10.78 5.00
C ASN A 47 -0.95 11.69 3.83
N LYS A 48 -1.01 13.02 4.07
CA LYS A 48 -1.21 14.00 3.00
C LYS A 48 -0.06 13.97 1.98
N GLN A 49 1.19 14.01 2.45
CA GLN A 49 2.36 13.93 1.57
C GLN A 49 2.42 12.60 0.81
N ALA A 50 2.07 11.49 1.46
CA ALA A 50 1.99 10.19 0.79
C ALA A 50 0.90 10.18 -0.30
N PHE A 51 -0.26 10.79 -0.03
CA PHE A 51 -1.33 10.95 -1.00
C PHE A 51 -0.92 11.87 -2.17
N ASP A 52 -0.29 13.01 -1.91
CA ASP A 52 0.21 13.93 -2.93
C ASP A 52 1.26 13.23 -3.85
N ALA A 53 2.13 12.37 -3.27
CA ALA A 53 3.06 11.56 -4.04
C ALA A 53 2.32 10.51 -4.91
N ALA A 54 1.27 9.88 -4.37
CA ALA A 54 0.45 8.93 -5.13
C ALA A 54 -0.27 9.59 -6.31
N GLN A 55 -0.77 10.81 -6.16
CA GLN A 55 -1.37 11.56 -7.27
C GLN A 55 -0.34 11.76 -8.40
N ARG A 56 0.92 12.08 -8.06
CA ARG A 56 2.00 12.21 -9.07
C ARG A 56 2.33 10.88 -9.74
N VAL A 57 2.37 9.77 -8.97
CA VAL A 57 2.53 8.42 -9.54
C VAL A 57 1.43 8.15 -10.58
N MET A 58 0.18 8.39 -10.20
CA MET A 58 -0.95 8.17 -11.10
C MET A 58 -0.90 9.07 -12.34
N GLN A 59 -0.56 10.35 -12.18
CA GLN A 59 -0.39 11.28 -13.31
C GLN A 59 0.68 10.80 -14.29
N GLN A 60 1.80 10.30 -13.78
CA GLN A 60 2.89 9.79 -14.61
C GLN A 60 2.49 8.51 -15.35
N VAL A 61 1.82 7.59 -14.65
CA VAL A 61 1.37 6.30 -15.21
C VAL A 61 0.31 6.49 -16.29
N PHE A 62 -0.64 7.39 -16.07
CA PHE A 62 -1.77 7.60 -16.98
C PHE A 62 -1.56 8.76 -17.98
N LYS A 63 -0.49 9.51 -17.87
CA LYS A 63 -0.06 10.64 -18.75
C LYS A 63 -1.08 11.77 -18.99
N VAL A 64 -2.36 11.60 -18.73
CA VAL A 64 -3.46 12.51 -19.12
C VAL A 64 -4.42 12.81 -17.99
N ILE A 65 -4.11 12.45 -16.74
CA ILE A 65 -5.07 12.54 -15.66
C ILE A 65 -5.17 13.94 -15.06
N LYS A 66 -6.40 14.40 -14.95
CA LYS A 66 -6.76 15.46 -14.00
C LYS A 66 -6.88 14.84 -12.60
N PRO A 67 -6.35 15.47 -11.54
CA PRO A 67 -6.47 14.96 -10.17
C PRO A 67 -7.92 14.64 -9.74
N GLN A 68 -8.90 15.32 -10.35
CA GLN A 68 -10.34 15.13 -10.09
C GLN A 68 -10.87 13.76 -10.58
N GLU A 69 -10.11 13.05 -11.40
CA GLU A 69 -10.48 11.73 -11.93
C GLU A 69 -10.05 10.57 -11.01
N LEU A 70 -9.23 10.90 -9.98
CA LEU A 70 -8.87 9.93 -8.95
C LEU A 70 -9.95 9.85 -7.87
N VAL A 71 -10.37 8.63 -7.60
CA VAL A 71 -11.37 8.34 -6.56
C VAL A 71 -10.70 7.56 -5.44
N CYS A 72 -10.87 8.03 -4.21
CA CYS A 72 -10.50 7.25 -3.03
C CYS A 72 -11.55 6.17 -2.80
N LEU A 73 -11.18 4.93 -3.08
CA LEU A 73 -12.06 3.78 -2.92
C LEU A 73 -12.22 3.41 -1.45
N LYS A 74 -11.12 3.41 -0.71
CA LYS A 74 -11.10 2.99 0.70
C LYS A 74 -9.92 3.59 1.45
N VAL A 75 -10.14 3.92 2.71
CA VAL A 75 -9.07 4.20 3.68
C VAL A 75 -9.20 3.19 4.82
N THR A 76 -8.13 2.48 5.10
CA THR A 76 -8.07 1.52 6.21
C THR A 76 -7.02 1.99 7.21
N MET A 77 -7.45 2.18 8.46
CA MET A 77 -6.58 2.59 9.57
C MET A 77 -6.97 1.84 10.84
N PRO A 78 -6.04 1.50 11.73
CA PRO A 78 -6.38 1.05 13.07
C PRO A 78 -6.94 2.22 13.90
N SER A 79 -7.59 1.91 15.03
CA SER A 79 -8.10 2.94 15.97
C SER A 79 -6.99 3.89 16.46
N THR A 80 -5.77 3.38 16.59
CA THR A 80 -4.57 4.16 16.97
C THR A 80 -4.10 5.14 15.89
N ARG A 81 -4.60 5.05 14.65
CA ARG A 81 -4.15 5.84 13.49
C ARG A 81 -2.65 5.74 13.21
N SER A 82 -1.99 4.71 13.71
CA SER A 82 -0.52 4.56 13.64
C SER A 82 -0.01 4.22 12.25
N PHE A 83 -0.85 3.66 11.39
CA PHE A 83 -0.60 3.46 9.97
C PHE A 83 -1.89 3.60 9.16
N CYS A 84 -1.77 3.71 7.85
CA CYS A 84 -2.92 3.67 6.95
C CYS A 84 -2.61 3.00 5.62
N HIS A 85 -3.67 2.43 5.03
CA HIS A 85 -3.72 2.07 3.62
C HIS A 85 -4.76 2.97 2.95
N ILE A 86 -4.40 3.59 1.84
CA ILE A 86 -5.28 4.43 1.03
C ILE A 86 -5.34 3.81 -0.34
N ASP A 87 -6.54 3.42 -0.77
CA ASP A 87 -6.81 2.79 -2.04
C ASP A 87 -7.41 3.81 -3.00
N LEU A 88 -6.72 4.03 -4.13
CA LEU A 88 -7.12 4.96 -5.18
C LEU A 88 -7.40 4.19 -6.46
N ILE A 89 -8.43 4.60 -7.18
CA ILE A 89 -8.72 4.13 -8.54
C ILE A 89 -8.83 5.33 -9.48
N HIS A 90 -8.60 5.09 -10.76
CA HIS A 90 -8.90 6.08 -11.78
C HIS A 90 -10.33 5.87 -12.28
N LYS A 91 -11.14 6.93 -12.30
CA LYS A 91 -12.57 6.87 -12.59
C LYS A 91 -12.89 6.29 -13.97
N ASP A 92 -12.07 6.60 -14.98
CA ASP A 92 -12.33 6.26 -16.37
C ASP A 92 -11.27 5.31 -16.97
N ALA A 93 -10.31 4.83 -16.16
CA ALA A 93 -9.29 3.89 -16.61
C ALA A 93 -9.74 2.44 -16.46
N ASP A 94 -10.81 2.11 -17.19
CA ASP A 94 -11.33 0.76 -17.25
C ASP A 94 -10.80 0.04 -18.47
N PHE A 95 -10.46 -1.23 -18.35
CA PHE A 95 -10.17 -2.12 -19.46
C PHE A 95 -10.86 -3.47 -19.27
N SER A 96 -11.02 -4.20 -20.34
CA SER A 96 -11.66 -5.51 -20.33
C SER A 96 -10.77 -6.50 -21.07
N PRO A 97 -10.09 -7.42 -20.38
CA PRO A 97 -9.28 -8.46 -21.04
C PRO A 97 -10.15 -9.41 -21.86
N TRP A 98 -11.44 -9.51 -21.56
CA TRP A 98 -12.47 -10.21 -22.34
C TRP A 98 -13.86 -9.63 -22.09
N GLU A 99 -14.81 -9.99 -22.94
CA GLU A 99 -16.19 -9.48 -22.88
C GLU A 99 -16.82 -9.61 -21.49
N LYS A 100 -17.42 -8.52 -21.02
CA LYS A 100 -18.13 -8.39 -19.73
C LYS A 100 -17.27 -8.47 -18.47
N ASP A 101 -15.95 -8.44 -18.58
CA ASP A 101 -15.04 -8.47 -17.43
C ASP A 101 -14.34 -7.13 -17.26
N LYS A 102 -14.87 -6.31 -16.35
CA LYS A 102 -14.42 -4.93 -16.13
C LYS A 102 -13.32 -4.87 -15.07
N TRP A 103 -12.20 -4.26 -15.42
CA TRP A 103 -11.05 -4.00 -14.57
C TRP A 103 -10.72 -2.52 -14.55
N THR A 104 -10.23 -2.04 -13.43
CA THR A 104 -9.82 -0.64 -13.26
C THR A 104 -8.45 -0.59 -12.62
N ALA A 105 -7.61 0.32 -13.07
CA ALA A 105 -6.31 0.54 -12.45
C ALA A 105 -6.46 1.04 -11.02
N PHE A 106 -5.62 0.51 -10.14
CA PHE A 106 -5.68 0.65 -8.71
C PHE A 106 -4.30 0.98 -8.15
N LEU A 107 -4.22 1.93 -7.22
CA LEU A 107 -3.01 2.26 -6.48
C LEU A 107 -3.29 2.21 -4.98
N ARG A 108 -2.59 1.33 -4.26
CA ARG A 108 -2.55 1.33 -2.80
C ARG A 108 -1.33 2.08 -2.30
N ILE A 109 -1.58 2.96 -1.34
CA ILE A 109 -0.54 3.64 -0.57
C ILE A 109 -0.57 3.05 0.83
N THR A 110 0.59 2.66 1.32
CA THR A 110 0.78 2.29 2.73
C THR A 110 1.75 3.28 3.36
N ASN A 111 1.35 3.89 4.49
CA ASN A 111 2.20 4.78 5.27
C ASN A 111 2.06 4.48 6.76
N SER A 112 3.12 4.66 7.55
CA SER A 112 3.06 4.46 9.00
C SER A 112 3.82 5.52 9.78
N TYR A 113 3.31 5.82 10.97
CA TYR A 113 3.93 6.70 11.95
C TYR A 113 4.66 5.93 13.06
N ASN A 114 4.33 4.63 13.22
CA ASN A 114 4.88 3.76 14.25
C ASN A 114 6.00 2.84 13.75
N ARG A 115 6.51 3.06 12.53
CA ARG A 115 7.59 2.31 11.89
C ARG A 115 7.26 0.84 11.54
N THR A 116 5.99 0.44 11.65
CA THR A 116 5.59 -0.94 11.29
C THR A 116 5.60 -1.19 9.79
N HIS A 117 5.43 -0.14 8.98
CA HIS A 117 5.44 -0.22 7.53
C HIS A 117 6.38 0.82 6.93
N LEU A 118 6.98 0.47 5.81
CA LEU A 118 7.64 1.43 4.91
C LEU A 118 6.58 2.29 4.21
N LEU A 119 6.98 3.43 3.69
CA LEU A 119 6.18 4.12 2.68
C LEU A 119 6.15 3.25 1.43
N ARG A 120 4.98 2.74 1.06
CA ARG A 120 4.82 1.78 -0.04
C ARG A 120 3.74 2.24 -1.00
N PHE A 121 3.99 1.99 -2.26
CA PHE A 121 3.05 2.19 -3.36
C PHE A 121 2.94 0.88 -4.12
N GLU A 122 1.72 0.40 -4.32
CA GLU A 122 1.41 -0.84 -5.00
C GLU A 122 0.42 -0.53 -6.13
N LEU A 123 0.90 -0.53 -7.37
CA LEU A 123 0.09 -0.36 -8.56
C LEU A 123 -0.37 -1.72 -9.07
N GLY A 124 -1.64 -1.85 -9.35
CA GLY A 124 -2.26 -3.06 -9.85
C GLY A 124 -3.61 -2.79 -10.49
N PHE A 125 -4.46 -3.80 -10.54
CA PHE A 125 -5.79 -3.70 -11.13
C PHE A 125 -6.84 -4.31 -10.21
N CYS A 126 -7.99 -3.65 -10.13
CA CYS A 126 -9.16 -4.09 -9.38
C CYS A 126 -10.21 -4.63 -10.34
N ARG A 127 -10.68 -5.87 -10.11
CA ARG A 127 -11.76 -6.49 -10.87
C ARG A 127 -13.11 -6.20 -10.21
N TRP A 128 -14.07 -5.69 -10.97
CA TRP A 128 -15.36 -5.23 -10.44
C TRP A 128 -16.36 -6.33 -10.06
N ILE A 129 -16.10 -7.58 -10.38
CA ILE A 129 -16.99 -8.69 -10.01
C ILE A 129 -16.97 -8.98 -8.51
N CYS A 130 -15.91 -8.61 -7.82
CA CYS A 130 -15.75 -8.79 -6.38
C CYS A 130 -15.71 -7.44 -5.68
N LEU A 131 -16.78 -7.08 -4.96
CA LEU A 131 -16.85 -5.87 -4.11
C LEU A 131 -15.72 -5.80 -3.04
N ASN A 132 -15.03 -6.90 -2.80
CA ASN A 132 -13.94 -6.98 -1.82
C ASN A 132 -12.58 -6.49 -2.32
N GLY A 133 -12.52 -5.93 -3.55
CA GLY A 133 -11.27 -5.37 -4.06
C GLY A 133 -10.15 -6.41 -4.06
N MET A 134 -10.37 -7.57 -4.67
CA MET A 134 -9.27 -8.51 -4.88
C MET A 134 -8.27 -7.85 -5.81
N ILE A 135 -7.15 -7.46 -5.26
CA ILE A 135 -5.98 -7.08 -6.04
C ILE A 135 -5.49 -8.38 -6.68
N PHE A 136 -5.97 -8.68 -7.88
CA PHE A 136 -5.30 -9.65 -8.72
C PHE A 136 -4.03 -9.01 -9.25
N GLY A 137 -3.02 -9.02 -8.38
CA GLY A 137 -1.73 -8.57 -8.78
C GLY A 137 -0.76 -9.74 -8.66
N THR A 138 -0.40 -10.32 -9.74
CA THR A 138 1.05 -10.40 -9.92
C THR A 138 1.46 -8.94 -9.80
N LYS A 139 2.18 -8.59 -8.74
CA LYS A 139 2.69 -7.26 -8.42
C LYS A 139 3.19 -6.59 -9.69
N SER A 140 2.32 -5.82 -10.32
CA SER A 140 2.70 -5.19 -11.57
C SER A 140 3.82 -4.20 -11.30
N VAL A 141 3.67 -3.42 -10.23
CA VAL A 141 4.72 -2.54 -9.73
C VAL A 141 4.53 -2.36 -8.22
N GLU A 142 5.52 -2.76 -7.45
CA GLU A 142 5.59 -2.46 -6.02
C GLU A 142 6.89 -1.75 -5.70
N PHE A 143 6.83 -0.66 -4.96
CA PHE A 143 8.01 -0.01 -4.45
C PHE A 143 7.78 0.49 -3.03
N SER A 144 8.81 0.34 -2.22
CA SER A 144 8.77 0.72 -0.82
C SER A 144 10.02 1.48 -0.42
N TYR A 145 9.86 2.45 0.47
CA TYR A 145 10.92 3.36 0.87
C TYR A 145 10.97 3.50 2.38
N SER A 146 12.20 3.49 2.90
CA SER A 146 12.43 3.81 4.29
C SER A 146 12.10 5.28 4.56
N HIS A 147 11.59 5.57 5.75
CA HIS A 147 11.36 6.93 6.23
C HIS A 147 12.68 7.63 6.60
N ASN A 148 13.50 7.90 5.59
CA ASN A 148 14.74 8.68 5.71
C ASN A 148 14.92 9.55 4.46
N LYS A 149 15.89 10.46 4.48
CA LYS A 149 16.14 11.37 3.36
C LYS A 149 16.37 10.63 2.05
N GLN A 150 17.21 9.59 2.06
CA GLN A 150 17.51 8.80 0.86
C GLN A 150 16.29 8.07 0.31
N GLY A 151 15.40 7.56 1.19
CA GLY A 151 14.17 6.91 0.78
C GLY A 151 13.23 7.86 0.04
N ILE A 152 13.07 9.08 0.54
CA ILE A 152 12.20 10.09 -0.09
C ILE A 152 12.77 10.53 -1.44
N ASP A 153 14.07 10.77 -1.53
CA ASP A 153 14.72 11.11 -2.81
C ASP A 153 14.54 10.00 -3.86
N LYS A 154 14.46 8.74 -3.44
CA LYS A 154 14.18 7.60 -4.34
C LYS A 154 12.73 7.60 -4.85
N VAL A 155 11.75 8.08 -4.07
CA VAL A 155 10.36 8.20 -4.53
C VAL A 155 10.29 9.10 -5.75
N GLU A 156 10.94 10.24 -5.72
CA GLU A 156 10.94 11.18 -6.86
C GLU A 156 11.53 10.54 -8.11
N ARG A 157 12.70 9.92 -8.01
CA ARG A 157 13.34 9.23 -9.15
C ARG A 157 12.50 8.08 -9.68
N PHE A 158 11.77 7.38 -8.81
CA PHE A 158 10.88 6.31 -9.26
C PHE A 158 9.70 6.87 -10.05
N ILE A 159 9.06 7.94 -9.58
CA ILE A 159 7.95 8.59 -10.29
C ILE A 159 8.37 9.00 -11.69
N GLU A 160 9.59 9.50 -11.86
CA GLU A 160 10.14 9.90 -13.17
C GLU A 160 10.34 8.73 -14.14
N ASN A 161 10.56 7.51 -13.62
CA ASN A 161 10.91 6.33 -14.41
C ASN A 161 9.82 5.25 -14.48
N ILE A 162 8.65 5.49 -13.89
CA ILE A 162 7.55 4.52 -13.95
C ILE A 162 7.00 4.42 -15.38
N GLY A 163 6.77 3.18 -15.83
CA GLY A 163 6.18 2.90 -17.13
C GLY A 163 4.72 3.36 -17.25
N ASP A 164 4.19 3.32 -18.47
CA ASP A 164 2.79 3.64 -18.69
C ASP A 164 1.86 2.46 -18.37
N ILE A 165 0.59 2.79 -18.11
CA ILE A 165 -0.42 1.82 -17.73
C ILE A 165 -0.74 0.85 -18.87
N GLN A 166 -0.65 1.26 -20.12
CA GLN A 166 -0.98 0.41 -21.28
C GLN A 166 -0.09 -0.82 -21.34
N THR A 167 1.20 -0.67 -21.06
CA THR A 167 2.13 -1.81 -20.98
C THR A 167 1.69 -2.80 -19.91
N LEU A 168 1.31 -2.32 -18.73
CA LEU A 168 0.82 -3.16 -17.63
C LEU A 168 -0.50 -3.86 -17.95
N GLU A 169 -1.41 -3.17 -18.65
CA GLU A 169 -2.68 -3.75 -19.12
C GLU A 169 -2.46 -4.88 -20.12
N ILE A 170 -1.55 -4.69 -21.08
CA ILE A 170 -1.18 -5.71 -22.07
C ILE A 170 -0.60 -6.94 -21.37
N GLU A 171 0.39 -6.75 -20.49
CA GLU A 171 1.01 -7.84 -19.73
C GLU A 171 -0.01 -8.63 -18.88
N LEU A 172 -0.91 -7.93 -18.20
CA LEU A 172 -1.98 -8.56 -17.42
C LEU A 172 -2.93 -9.34 -18.32
N THR A 173 -3.36 -8.74 -19.43
CA THR A 173 -4.27 -9.36 -20.41
C THR A 173 -3.65 -10.65 -20.95
N GLU A 174 -2.39 -10.63 -21.35
CA GLU A 174 -1.68 -11.81 -21.84
C GLU A 174 -1.61 -12.92 -20.79
N LYS A 175 -1.27 -12.59 -19.54
CA LYS A 175 -1.25 -13.54 -18.43
C LYS A 175 -2.63 -14.17 -18.18
N LEU A 176 -3.68 -13.36 -18.18
CA LEU A 176 -5.06 -13.84 -17.99
C LEU A 176 -5.48 -14.77 -19.14
N HIS A 177 -5.16 -14.43 -20.38
CA HIS A 177 -5.40 -15.29 -21.53
C HIS A 177 -4.63 -16.61 -21.48
N GLN A 178 -3.38 -16.59 -20.97
CA GLN A 178 -2.61 -17.81 -20.72
C GLN A 178 -3.29 -18.68 -19.67
N LEU A 179 -3.68 -18.10 -18.52
CA LEU A 179 -4.37 -18.84 -17.45
C LEU A 179 -5.66 -19.50 -17.92
N LYS A 180 -6.41 -18.87 -18.82
CA LYS A 180 -7.63 -19.44 -19.39
C LYS A 180 -7.40 -20.73 -20.20
N ARG A 181 -6.18 -20.96 -20.68
CA ARG A 181 -5.83 -22.18 -21.43
C ARG A 181 -5.55 -23.36 -20.51
N TYR A 182 -5.31 -23.14 -19.22
CA TYR A 182 -5.07 -24.20 -18.26
C TYR A 182 -6.41 -24.71 -17.73
N HIS A 183 -6.63 -26.01 -17.84
CA HIS A 183 -7.74 -26.71 -17.20
C HIS A 183 -7.23 -27.37 -15.93
N VAL A 184 -7.83 -27.06 -14.80
CA VAL A 184 -7.55 -27.74 -13.53
C VAL A 184 -8.65 -28.81 -13.35
N PRO A 185 -8.29 -30.10 -13.33
CA PRO A 185 -9.27 -31.13 -13.04
C PRO A 185 -9.95 -30.91 -11.69
N GLU A 186 -11.23 -31.23 -11.57
CA GLU A 186 -12.04 -30.98 -10.38
C GLU A 186 -11.43 -31.57 -9.10
N GLU A 187 -10.83 -32.75 -9.22
CA GLU A 187 -10.15 -33.47 -8.14
C GLU A 187 -9.01 -32.69 -7.49
N TYR A 188 -8.36 -31.75 -8.22
CA TYR A 188 -7.30 -30.91 -7.70
C TYR A 188 -7.77 -29.54 -7.20
N MET A 189 -9.02 -29.17 -7.46
CA MET A 189 -9.55 -27.83 -7.14
C MET A 189 -9.49 -27.54 -5.65
N LEU A 190 -9.87 -28.50 -4.80
CA LEU A 190 -9.85 -28.35 -3.35
C LEU A 190 -8.42 -28.17 -2.83
N GLY A 191 -7.48 -29.01 -3.30
CA GLY A 191 -6.06 -28.91 -2.92
C GLY A 191 -5.44 -27.59 -3.34
N LEU A 192 -5.79 -27.08 -4.54
CA LEU A 192 -5.37 -25.78 -5.02
C LEU A 192 -5.94 -24.66 -4.15
N ALA A 193 -7.24 -24.72 -3.82
CA ALA A 193 -7.89 -23.74 -2.96
C ALA A 193 -7.26 -23.72 -1.56
N CYS A 194 -6.99 -24.86 -0.95
CA CYS A 194 -6.30 -24.95 0.34
C CYS A 194 -4.93 -24.29 0.29
N LYS A 195 -4.17 -24.52 -0.77
CA LYS A 195 -2.84 -23.96 -0.95
C LYS A 195 -2.87 -22.44 -1.18
N VAL A 196 -3.84 -21.95 -1.96
CA VAL A 196 -3.96 -20.51 -2.30
C VAL A 196 -4.47 -19.70 -1.12
N PHE A 197 -5.43 -20.25 -0.38
CA PHE A 197 -6.08 -19.55 0.74
C PHE A 197 -5.51 -19.93 2.11
N GLU A 198 -4.47 -20.74 2.14
CA GLU A 198 -3.74 -21.15 3.36
C GLU A 198 -4.66 -21.76 4.44
N PHE A 199 -5.70 -22.49 4.05
CA PHE A 199 -6.55 -23.21 5.00
C PHE A 199 -6.36 -24.72 4.92
N ASN A 200 -6.54 -25.38 6.07
CA ASN A 200 -6.49 -26.83 6.16
C ASN A 200 -7.91 -27.41 6.05
N VAL A 201 -8.08 -28.41 5.19
CA VAL A 201 -9.30 -29.21 5.20
C VAL A 201 -9.24 -30.14 6.39
N PRO A 202 -10.24 -30.20 7.28
CA PRO A 202 -10.30 -31.19 8.32
C PRO A 202 -10.21 -32.60 7.69
N ALA A 203 -9.38 -33.46 8.27
CA ALA A 203 -9.35 -34.85 7.84
C ALA A 203 -10.76 -35.43 7.98
N GLN A 204 -11.28 -36.03 6.90
CA GLN A 204 -12.51 -36.81 7.01
C GLN A 204 -12.22 -37.95 7.99
N THR A 205 -12.83 -37.93 9.15
CA THR A 205 -12.88 -39.05 10.07
C THR A 205 -13.90 -40.03 9.48
N ASP A 206 -13.42 -41.16 8.98
CA ASP A 206 -14.23 -42.31 8.58
C ASP A 206 -15.10 -42.80 9.73
#